data_0bf29b74e35a73d97f224831ab7540f4
#
_entry.id   0bf29b74e35a73d97f224831ab7540f4
#
_cell.length_a   1.000
_cell.length_b   1.000
_cell.length_c   1.000
_cell.angle_alpha   90.00
_cell.angle_beta   90.00
_cell.angle_gamma   90.00
#
_symmetry.space_group_name_H-M   'P 1'
#
loop_
_entity.id
_entity.type
_entity.pdbx_description
1 polymer ?
#
loop_
_entity_poly.entity_id
_entity_poly.type
_entity_poly.pdbx_seq_one_letter_code
_entity_poly.pdbx_strand_id
1 'polypeptide(L)' 'MTEDFVNKPRAKIKNAELEKWGDVQVLVGFCTEHADRPDLVNRVIHTSAIVKIEGNYVETNNTRYQVEWLL' A
#
# COMPACT_ATOMS: atom_id res chain seq x y z
N MET A 1 -7.90 8.92 19.17
CA MET A 1 -6.62 9.50 18.93
C MET A 1 -6.02 8.96 17.64
N THR A 2 -5.26 9.74 16.97
CA THR A 2 -4.85 9.42 15.61
C THR A 2 -3.36 9.19 15.46
N GLU A 3 -2.65 9.01 16.57
CA GLU A 3 -1.21 8.79 16.50
C GLU A 3 -0.84 7.60 15.66
N ASP A 4 -1.57 6.49 15.81
CA ASP A 4 -1.25 5.29 15.04
C ASP A 4 -1.34 5.57 13.56
N PHE A 5 -2.35 6.33 13.16
CA PHE A 5 -2.55 6.68 11.77
C PHE A 5 -1.39 7.50 11.25
N VAL A 6 -0.97 8.53 11.98
CA VAL A 6 0.09 9.40 11.49
C VAL A 6 1.47 8.77 11.57
N ASN A 7 1.61 7.71 12.34
CA ASN A 7 2.91 7.05 12.50
C ASN A 7 3.20 5.98 11.47
N LYS A 8 2.22 5.63 10.64
CA LYS A 8 2.47 4.63 9.61
C LYS A 8 3.39 5.21 8.54
N PRO A 9 4.38 4.45 8.09
CA PRO A 9 5.25 4.92 7.01
C PRO A 9 4.49 5.12 5.73
N ARG A 10 5.03 5.96 4.87
CA ARG A 10 4.44 6.26 3.56
C ARG A 10 5.18 5.50 2.48
N ALA A 11 4.44 5.14 1.44
CA ALA A 11 5.02 4.47 0.28
C ALA A 11 4.26 4.89 -0.96
N LYS A 12 4.85 4.61 -2.12
CA LYS A 12 4.21 4.85 -3.42
C LYS A 12 4.25 3.57 -4.22
N ILE A 13 3.14 3.30 -4.89
CA ILE A 13 3.00 2.09 -5.69
C ILE A 13 2.28 2.46 -6.98
N LYS A 14 2.73 1.91 -8.11
CA LYS A 14 2.11 2.17 -9.40
C LYS A 14 1.70 0.89 -10.08
N ASN A 15 0.87 1.00 -11.11
CA ASN A 15 0.29 -0.14 -11.81
C ASN A 15 -0.41 -1.06 -10.82
N ALA A 16 -1.16 -0.46 -9.92
CA ALA A 16 -1.69 -1.15 -8.75
C ALA A 16 -3.03 -1.78 -9.05
N GLU A 17 -3.26 -2.94 -8.46
CA GLU A 17 -4.53 -3.66 -8.55
C GLU A 17 -4.89 -4.18 -7.17
N LEU A 18 -6.17 -4.41 -6.98
CA LEU A 18 -6.66 -5.04 -5.76
C LEU A 18 -6.77 -6.54 -6.00
N GLU A 19 -6.31 -7.32 -5.03
CA GLU A 19 -6.47 -8.78 -5.07
C GLU A 19 -7.06 -9.25 -3.77
N LYS A 20 -7.79 -10.34 -3.85
CA LYS A 20 -8.37 -10.95 -2.66
C LYS A 20 -7.60 -12.22 -2.35
N TRP A 21 -7.01 -12.26 -1.16
CA TRP A 21 -6.22 -13.39 -0.70
C TRP A 21 -6.92 -13.98 0.52
N GLY A 22 -7.67 -15.07 0.30
CA GLY A 22 -8.49 -15.62 1.36
C GLY A 22 -9.58 -14.64 1.76
N ASP A 23 -9.60 -14.23 3.02
CA ASP A 23 -10.60 -13.32 3.54
C ASP A 23 -10.15 -11.86 3.54
N VAL A 24 -8.95 -11.58 3.06
CA VAL A 24 -8.42 -10.21 3.10
C VAL A 24 -8.19 -9.70 1.70
N GLN A 25 -8.23 -8.39 1.57
CA GLN A 25 -7.92 -7.70 0.34
C GLN A 25 -6.54 -7.07 0.46
N VAL A 26 -5.73 -7.23 -0.57
CA VAL A 26 -4.38 -6.67 -0.59
C VAL A 26 -4.20 -5.84 -1.85
N LEU A 27 -3.18 -4.99 -1.84
CA LEU A 27 -2.79 -4.17 -2.98
C LEU A 27 -1.56 -4.81 -3.60
N VAL A 28 -1.56 -4.93 -4.92
CA VAL A 28 -0.42 -5.48 -5.66
C VAL A 28 0.01 -4.45 -6.67
N GLY A 29 1.31 -4.21 -6.78
CA GLY A 29 1.82 -3.27 -7.76
C GLY A 29 3.31 -3.07 -7.63
N PHE A 30 3.83 -2.13 -8.41
CA PHE A 30 5.26 -1.84 -8.45
C PHE A 30 5.57 -0.73 -7.45
N CYS A 31 6.38 -1.03 -6.45
CA CYS A 31 6.73 -0.08 -5.41
C CYS A 31 7.83 0.86 -5.91
N THR A 32 7.56 2.16 -5.88
CA THR A 32 8.53 3.16 -6.32
C THR A 32 9.21 3.86 -5.15
N GLU A 33 8.54 3.94 -4.01
CA GLU A 33 9.12 4.54 -2.80
C GLU A 33 8.55 3.84 -1.58
N HIS A 34 9.36 3.73 -0.55
CA HIS A 34 8.88 3.19 0.71
C HIS A 34 9.74 3.76 1.83
N ALA A 35 9.11 4.47 2.76
CA ALA A 35 9.84 5.16 3.82
C ALA A 35 10.52 4.19 4.79
N ASP A 36 9.92 3.02 4.99
CA ASP A 36 10.33 2.07 6.00
C ASP A 36 11.05 0.84 5.44
N ARG A 37 10.79 0.51 4.18
CA ARG A 37 11.28 -0.71 3.57
C ARG A 37 11.92 -0.41 2.22
N PRO A 38 13.12 0.16 2.22
CA PRO A 38 13.78 0.47 0.94
C PRO A 38 14.09 -0.78 0.11
N ASP A 39 14.13 -1.94 0.74
CA ASP A 39 14.33 -3.21 0.03
C ASP A 39 13.16 -3.57 -0.88
N LEU A 40 12.00 -2.95 -0.69
CA LEU A 40 10.84 -3.20 -1.54
C LEU A 40 10.79 -2.29 -2.76
N VAL A 41 11.60 -1.25 -2.79
CA VAL A 41 11.59 -0.29 -3.89
C VAL A 41 12.09 -0.94 -5.17
N ASN A 42 11.43 -0.60 -6.29
CA ASN A 42 11.72 -1.15 -7.62
C ASN A 42 11.35 -2.63 -7.73
N ARG A 43 10.36 -3.06 -6.98
CA ARG A 43 9.86 -4.43 -7.03
C ARG A 43 8.35 -4.43 -7.14
N VAL A 44 7.82 -5.49 -7.74
CA VAL A 44 6.39 -5.79 -7.67
C VAL A 44 6.16 -6.42 -6.31
N ILE A 45 5.27 -5.83 -5.54
CA ILE A 45 5.01 -6.28 -4.17
C ILE A 45 3.52 -6.49 -3.95
N HIS A 46 3.19 -7.21 -2.89
CA HIS A 46 1.84 -7.22 -2.34
C HIS A 46 1.90 -6.69 -0.92
N THR A 47 0.83 -6.06 -0.49
CA THR A 47 0.80 -5.39 0.80
C THR A 47 0.17 -6.29 1.85
N SER A 48 0.20 -5.83 3.11
CA SER A 48 -0.63 -6.41 4.14
C SER A 48 -2.09 -6.06 3.86
N ALA A 49 -2.99 -6.55 4.72
CA ALA A 49 -4.42 -6.37 4.51
C ALA A 49 -4.78 -4.89 4.43
N ILE A 50 -5.64 -4.55 3.48
CA ILE A 50 -6.13 -3.20 3.31
C ILE A 50 -7.16 -2.91 4.39
N VAL A 51 -7.05 -1.73 5.01
CA VAL A 51 -8.02 -1.28 6.00
C VAL A 51 -8.82 -0.08 5.51
N LYS A 52 -8.34 0.62 4.48
CA LYS A 52 -9.05 1.79 3.97
C LYS A 52 -8.61 2.08 2.55
N ILE A 53 -9.57 2.42 1.69
CA ILE A 53 -9.29 2.89 0.33
C ILE A 53 -10.03 4.20 0.14
N GLU A 54 -9.34 5.19 -0.37
CA GLU A 54 -9.94 6.50 -0.60
C GLU A 54 -9.27 7.12 -1.83
N GLY A 55 -9.92 6.99 -3.00
CA GLY A 55 -9.34 7.50 -4.24
C GLY A 55 -8.00 6.86 -4.54
N ASN A 56 -6.96 7.68 -4.57
CA ASN A 56 -5.58 7.23 -4.83
C ASN A 56 -4.81 6.95 -3.55
N TYR A 57 -5.50 6.81 -2.44
CA TYR A 57 -4.90 6.57 -1.14
C TYR A 57 -5.38 5.22 -0.63
N VAL A 58 -4.44 4.38 -0.23
CA VAL A 58 -4.76 3.07 0.34
C VAL A 58 -3.96 2.90 1.63
N GLU A 59 -4.66 2.58 2.69
CA GLU A 59 -4.03 2.30 3.97
C GLU A 59 -4.13 0.81 4.24
N THR A 60 -3.00 0.21 4.61
CA THR A 60 -2.95 -1.18 5.03
C THR A 60 -2.63 -1.23 6.52
N ASN A 61 -2.49 -2.43 7.06
CA ASN A 61 -2.15 -2.57 8.47
C ASN A 61 -0.85 -1.86 8.82
N ASN A 62 0.10 -1.82 7.91
CA ASN A 62 1.46 -1.37 8.23
C ASN A 62 1.88 -0.09 7.53
N THR A 63 1.20 0.32 6.47
CA THR A 63 1.74 1.35 5.57
C THR A 63 0.60 2.14 4.94
N ARG A 64 0.91 3.38 4.58
CA ARG A 64 0.00 4.24 3.81
C ARG A 64 0.57 4.38 2.42
N TYR A 65 -0.22 4.04 1.41
CA TYR A 65 0.22 4.04 0.01
C TYR A 65 -0.44 5.14 -0.77
N GLN A 66 0.37 5.86 -1.53
CA GLN A 66 -0.11 6.71 -2.61
C GLN A 66 -0.07 5.84 -3.87
N VAL A 67 -1.19 5.75 -4.56
CA VAL A 67 -1.40 4.70 -5.54
C VAL A 67 -1.66 5.28 -6.93
N GLU A 68 -1.02 4.71 -7.94
CA GLU A 68 -1.40 4.89 -9.33
C GLU A 68 -2.02 3.59 -9.79
N TRP A 69 -3.32 3.64 -10.06
CA TRP A 69 -4.06 2.44 -10.43
C TRP A 69 -3.73 2.00 -11.85
N LEU A 70 -3.67 0.69 -12.02
CA LEU A 70 -3.55 0.11 -13.34
C LEU A 70 -4.87 0.33 -14.09
N LEU A 71 -4.77 0.82 -15.30
CA LEU A 71 -5.96 1.10 -16.12
C LEU A 71 -6.35 -0.08 -16.99
#